data_8cf080303c267d7eb6797b953dee8860
#
_entry.id   8cf080303c267d7eb6797b953dee8860
#
_cell.length_a   1.000
_cell.length_b   1.000
_cell.length_c   1.000
_cell.angle_alpha   90.00
_cell.angle_beta   90.00
_cell.angle_gamma   90.00
#
_symmetry.space_group_name_H-M   'P 1'
#
loop_
_entity.id
_entity.type
_entity.pdbx_description
1 polymer ?
#
loop_
_entity_poly.entity_id
_entity_poly.type
_entity_poly.pdbx_seq_one_letter_code
_entity_poly.pdbx_strand_id
1 'polypeptide(L)'
;SVDVITGLIKSNIPSRIAFKVASQVDSRTILDYAGAEKLLGRGDMLFYPVGSMKSIRAQGGFISDEEIENVVKYLQTTYGDAEYDQKVHEEVENAKIPESKLPSGILSFSLKRDGSRS
;
A
#
# COMPACT_ATOMS: atom_id res chain seq x y z
N SER A 1 10.51 -1.50 -6.54
CA SER A 1 11.33 -0.38 -6.85
C SER A 1 10.51 0.86 -7.23
N VAL A 2 11.15 1.99 -7.23
CA VAL A 2 10.54 3.30 -7.49
C VAL A 2 9.92 3.45 -8.88
N ASP A 3 10.29 2.62 -9.83
CA ASP A 3 9.82 2.68 -11.22
C ASP A 3 8.32 2.37 -11.38
N VAL A 4 7.72 1.80 -10.36
CA VAL A 4 6.32 1.37 -10.38
C VAL A 4 5.34 2.52 -10.16
N ILE A 5 5.76 3.55 -9.43
CA ILE A 5 4.91 4.69 -9.10
C ILE A 5 5.16 5.80 -10.11
N THR A 6 4.35 5.77 -11.17
CA THR A 6 4.43 6.75 -12.26
C THR A 6 3.61 8.00 -11.94
N GLY A 7 3.83 9.07 -12.72
CA GLY A 7 3.01 10.28 -12.64
C GLY A 7 1.52 10.02 -12.87
N LEU A 8 1.18 9.04 -13.70
CA LEU A 8 -0.20 8.66 -13.96
C LEU A 8 -0.86 8.06 -12.70
N ILE A 9 -0.17 7.19 -12.00
CA ILE A 9 -0.66 6.62 -10.72
C ILE A 9 -0.81 7.72 -9.69
N LYS A 10 0.18 8.60 -9.57
CA LYS A 10 0.17 9.71 -8.62
C LYS A 10 -0.98 10.69 -8.85
N SER A 11 -1.33 10.97 -10.11
CA SER A 11 -2.43 11.86 -10.44
C SER A 11 -3.81 11.27 -10.12
N ASN A 12 -3.94 9.96 -10.19
CA ASN A 12 -5.19 9.25 -9.93
C ASN A 12 -5.37 8.83 -8.47
N ILE A 13 -4.30 8.83 -7.69
CA ILE A 13 -4.33 8.46 -6.27
C ILE A 13 -3.70 9.59 -5.46
N PRO A 14 -4.48 10.66 -5.20
CA PRO A 14 -3.94 11.86 -4.59
C PRO A 14 -3.67 11.75 -3.08
N SER A 15 -4.41 10.92 -2.37
CA SER A 15 -4.14 10.65 -0.95
C SER A 15 -3.17 9.49 -0.82
N ARG A 16 -2.15 9.63 0.02
CA ARG A 16 -1.07 8.65 0.13
C ARG A 16 -0.72 8.37 1.57
N ILE A 17 -0.30 7.14 1.81
CA ILE A 17 0.25 6.69 3.08
C ILE A 17 1.60 6.05 2.77
N ALA A 18 2.63 6.45 3.50
CA ALA A 18 3.92 5.79 3.48
C ALA A 18 4.24 5.21 4.85
N PHE A 19 4.51 3.93 4.89
CA PHE A 19 5.19 3.29 6.01
C PHE A 19 6.69 3.47 5.86
N LYS A 20 7.47 2.94 6.80
CA LYS A 20 8.92 3.03 6.72
C LYS A 20 9.46 2.48 5.41
N VAL A 21 10.32 3.25 4.77
CA VAL A 21 11.02 2.87 3.55
C VAL A 21 12.53 2.87 3.77
N ALA A 22 13.26 2.28 2.84
CA ALA A 22 14.71 2.09 2.97
C ALA A 22 15.52 3.37 2.68
N SER A 23 14.98 4.29 1.89
CA SER A 23 15.75 5.45 1.42
C SER A 23 14.89 6.71 1.27
N GLN A 24 15.55 7.86 1.19
CA GLN A 24 14.90 9.12 0.84
C GLN A 24 14.28 9.10 -0.56
N VAL A 25 14.93 8.39 -1.49
CA VAL A 25 14.43 8.24 -2.86
C VAL A 25 13.08 7.53 -2.85
N ASP A 26 12.95 6.46 -2.09
CA ASP A 26 11.69 5.73 -1.94
C ASP A 26 10.62 6.61 -1.30
N SER A 27 10.97 7.39 -0.30
CA SER A 27 10.05 8.33 0.34
C SER A 27 9.53 9.37 -0.66
N ARG A 28 10.42 9.97 -1.45
CA ARG A 28 10.04 10.94 -2.46
C ARG A 28 9.17 10.33 -3.55
N THR A 29 9.39 9.08 -3.87
CA THR A 29 8.57 8.36 -4.85
C THR A 29 7.12 8.24 -4.38
N ILE A 30 6.90 7.99 -3.10
CA ILE A 30 5.56 7.83 -2.53
C ILE A 30 4.93 9.18 -2.20
N LEU A 31 5.67 10.05 -1.52
CA LEU A 31 5.15 11.27 -0.89
C LEU A 31 5.56 12.56 -1.58
N ASP A 32 6.43 12.52 -2.57
CA ASP A 32 7.09 13.65 -3.22
C ASP A 32 8.09 14.40 -2.32
N TYR A 33 8.38 13.91 -1.12
CA TYR A 33 9.41 14.46 -0.23
C TYR A 33 10.00 13.38 0.68
N ALA A 34 11.15 13.68 1.28
CA ALA A 34 11.83 12.79 2.21
C ALA A 34 11.13 12.77 3.57
N GLY A 35 11.34 11.72 4.34
CA GLY A 35 10.82 11.59 5.70
C GLY A 35 10.40 10.17 6.08
N ALA A 36 9.84 9.41 5.15
CA ALA A 36 9.39 8.04 5.44
C ALA A 36 10.54 7.09 5.79
N GLU A 37 11.77 7.39 5.36
CA GLU A 37 12.97 6.64 5.74
C GLU A 37 13.32 6.77 7.22
N LYS A 38 12.82 7.79 7.87
CA LYS A 38 13.04 8.06 9.30
C LYS A 38 12.00 7.46 10.22
N LEU A 39 10.94 6.86 9.66
CA LEU A 39 9.89 6.22 10.44
C LEU A 39 10.45 5.03 11.22
N LEU A 40 9.79 4.71 12.33
CA LEU A 40 10.24 3.67 13.25
C LEU A 40 9.88 2.25 12.79
N GLY A 41 8.92 2.12 11.89
CA GLY A 41 8.38 0.82 11.47
C GLY A 41 7.18 0.40 12.33
N ARG A 42 6.67 -0.80 12.11
CA ARG A 42 5.57 -1.42 12.87
C ARG A 42 4.31 -0.57 12.94
N GLY A 43 3.93 0.01 11.80
CA GLY A 43 2.73 0.84 11.72
C GLY A 43 2.95 2.34 11.86
N ASP A 44 4.17 2.78 12.16
CA ASP A 44 4.53 4.20 12.08
C ASP A 44 4.43 4.66 10.63
N MET A 45 3.64 5.69 10.36
CA MET A 45 3.33 6.11 9.00
C MET A 45 3.33 7.62 8.84
N LEU A 46 3.51 8.05 7.60
CA LEU A 46 3.19 9.41 7.16
C LEU A 46 1.96 9.34 6.28
N PHE A 47 0.91 10.04 6.67
CA PHE A 47 -0.32 10.17 5.91
C PHE A 47 -0.38 11.52 5.23
N TYR A 48 -0.55 11.51 3.92
CA TYR A 48 -0.64 12.70 3.09
C TYR A 48 -2.00 12.74 2.40
N PRO A 49 -3.01 13.34 3.05
CA PRO A 49 -4.34 13.43 2.45
C PRO A 49 -4.38 14.44 1.30
N VAL A 50 -5.30 14.21 0.36
CA VAL A 50 -5.56 15.13 -0.75
C VAL A 50 -5.93 16.52 -0.22
N GLY A 51 -5.38 17.55 -0.83
CA GLY A 51 -5.64 18.95 -0.44
C GLY A 51 -4.83 19.43 0.78
N SER A 52 -4.04 18.57 1.39
CA SER A 52 -3.16 18.96 2.50
C SER A 52 -1.80 19.40 1.98
N MET A 53 -1.21 20.37 2.65
CA MET A 53 0.16 20.83 2.33
C MET A 53 1.23 20.09 3.14
N LYS A 54 0.84 19.31 4.11
CA LYS A 54 1.76 18.58 4.99
C LYS A 54 1.26 17.16 5.21
N SER A 55 2.21 16.25 5.41
CA SER A 55 1.88 14.92 5.90
C SER A 55 1.64 14.96 7.41
N ILE A 56 0.84 14.03 7.84
CA ILE A 56 0.53 13.81 9.25
C ILE A 56 1.20 12.50 9.66
N ARG A 57 2.02 12.55 10.70
CA ARG A 57 2.57 11.33 11.29
C ARG A 57 1.50 10.65 12.13
N ALA A 58 1.29 9.38 11.90
CA ALA A 58 0.30 8.59 12.61
C ALA A 58 0.87 7.21 12.97
N GLN A 59 0.33 6.62 14.01
CA GLN A 59 0.66 5.27 14.42
C GLN A 59 -0.49 4.35 14.05
N GLY A 60 -0.26 3.48 13.06
CA GLY A 60 -1.18 2.41 12.72
C GLY A 60 -0.97 1.18 13.60
N GLY A 61 -1.96 0.31 13.64
CA GLY A 61 -1.79 -1.01 14.22
C GLY A 61 -0.83 -1.84 13.36
N PHE A 62 0.10 -2.54 14.01
CA PHE A 62 0.93 -3.50 13.29
C PHE A 62 0.12 -4.75 12.98
N ILE A 63 0.18 -5.19 11.73
CA ILE A 63 -0.45 -6.43 11.28
C ILE A 63 0.65 -7.33 10.73
N SER A 64 0.77 -8.54 11.27
CA SER A 64 1.71 -9.54 10.77
C SER A 64 1.23 -10.14 9.45
N ASP A 65 2.15 -10.77 8.72
CA ASP A 65 1.80 -11.46 7.47
C ASP A 65 0.76 -12.56 7.71
N GLU A 66 0.87 -13.28 8.81
CA GLU A 66 -0.11 -14.30 9.22
C GLU A 66 -1.49 -13.71 9.45
N GLU A 67 -1.56 -12.59 10.15
CA GLU A 67 -2.82 -11.89 10.39
C GLU A 67 -3.45 -11.38 9.08
N ILE A 68 -2.63 -10.87 8.16
CA ILE A 68 -3.09 -10.46 6.83
C ILE A 68 -3.69 -11.66 6.08
N GLU A 69 -3.00 -12.78 6.05
CA GLU A 69 -3.49 -14.00 5.41
C GLU A 69 -4.80 -14.46 6.01
N ASN A 70 -4.93 -14.41 7.32
CA ASN A 70 -6.15 -14.80 8.02
C ASN A 70 -7.34 -13.87 7.66
N VAL A 71 -7.10 -12.58 7.58
CA VAL A 71 -8.13 -11.61 7.19
C VAL A 71 -8.56 -11.81 5.73
N VAL A 72 -7.60 -11.97 4.83
CA VAL A 72 -7.87 -12.23 3.41
C VAL A 72 -8.66 -13.52 3.24
N LYS A 73 -8.26 -14.58 3.93
CA LYS A 73 -8.95 -15.87 3.92
C LYS A 73 -10.38 -15.77 4.44
N TYR A 74 -10.58 -15.03 5.52
CA TYR A 74 -11.91 -14.76 6.07
C TYR A 74 -12.81 -14.03 5.05
N LEU A 75 -12.28 -13.00 4.42
CA LEU A 75 -13.01 -12.24 3.42
C LEU A 75 -13.37 -13.09 2.20
N GLN A 76 -12.45 -13.90 1.72
CA GLN A 76 -12.69 -14.82 0.60
C GLN A 76 -13.75 -15.87 0.94
N THR A 77 -13.71 -16.42 2.14
CA THR A 77 -14.67 -17.43 2.59
C THR A 77 -16.06 -16.85 2.82
N THR A 78 -16.13 -15.63 3.33
CA THR A 78 -17.40 -15.00 3.74
C THR A 78 -18.09 -14.29 2.58
N TYR A 79 -17.34 -13.64 1.72
CA TYR A 79 -17.85 -12.76 0.67
C TYR A 79 -17.39 -13.16 -0.73
N GLY A 80 -16.50 -14.12 -0.84
CA GLY A 80 -15.89 -14.53 -2.08
C GLY A 80 -16.87 -15.20 -3.00
N ASP A 81 -17.35 -14.45 -4.00
CA ASP A 81 -18.04 -15.04 -5.11
C ASP A 81 -16.96 -15.41 -6.15
N ALA A 82 -16.83 -16.70 -6.37
CA ALA A 82 -15.69 -17.27 -7.09
C ALA A 82 -15.47 -16.70 -8.49
N GLU A 83 -16.50 -16.26 -9.20
CA GLU A 83 -16.39 -15.70 -10.56
C GLU A 83 -15.79 -14.29 -10.57
N TYR A 84 -16.22 -13.44 -9.66
CA TYR A 84 -15.73 -12.06 -9.60
C TYR A 84 -14.27 -12.01 -9.11
N ASP A 85 -13.96 -12.80 -8.10
CA ASP A 85 -12.63 -12.87 -7.52
C ASP A 85 -11.61 -13.47 -8.48
N GLN A 86 -11.99 -14.45 -9.30
CA GLN A 86 -11.11 -15.00 -10.32
C GLN A 86 -10.73 -13.96 -11.38
N LYS A 87 -11.69 -13.16 -11.84
CA LYS A 87 -11.45 -12.15 -12.86
C LYS A 87 -10.55 -11.03 -12.36
N VAL A 88 -10.81 -10.55 -11.16
CA VAL A 88 -9.97 -9.54 -10.50
C VAL A 88 -8.60 -10.11 -10.18
N HIS A 89 -8.54 -11.35 -9.71
CA HIS A 89 -7.28 -12.04 -9.40
C HIS A 89 -6.42 -12.25 -10.65
N GLU A 90 -7.01 -12.63 -11.76
CA GLU A 90 -6.29 -12.75 -13.04
C GLU A 90 -5.77 -11.40 -13.54
N GLU A 91 -6.56 -10.35 -13.43
CA GLU A 91 -6.12 -9.00 -13.79
C GLU A 91 -4.99 -8.50 -12.89
N VAL A 92 -5.06 -8.77 -11.59
CA VAL A 92 -4.02 -8.43 -10.63
C VAL A 92 -2.76 -9.26 -10.87
N GLU A 93 -2.89 -10.57 -11.13
CA GLU A 93 -1.75 -11.44 -11.45
C GLU A 93 -1.06 -11.00 -12.75
N ASN A 94 -1.81 -10.63 -13.77
CA ASN A 94 -1.25 -10.14 -15.05
C ASN A 94 -0.58 -8.77 -14.91
N ALA A 95 -1.02 -7.95 -13.96
CA ALA A 95 -0.44 -6.66 -13.64
C ALA A 95 0.61 -6.74 -12.53
N LYS A 96 0.87 -7.93 -11.99
CA LYS A 96 1.68 -8.11 -10.77
C LYS A 96 3.12 -7.74 -10.98
N ILE A 97 3.53 -6.77 -10.19
CA ILE A 97 4.92 -6.45 -10.01
C ILE A 97 5.45 -7.36 -8.92
N PRO A 98 6.62 -8.01 -9.11
CA PRO A 98 7.20 -8.86 -8.08
C PRO A 98 7.31 -8.12 -6.75
N GLU A 99 6.85 -8.72 -5.67
CA GLU A 99 6.89 -8.15 -4.32
C GLU A 99 8.28 -7.63 -3.94
N SER A 100 9.32 -8.29 -4.41
CA SER A 100 10.71 -7.88 -4.22
C SER A 100 11.05 -6.51 -4.84
N LYS A 101 10.24 -6.02 -5.75
CA LYS A 101 10.43 -4.71 -6.40
C LYS A 101 9.59 -3.60 -5.78
N LEU A 102 8.70 -3.91 -4.85
CA LEU A 102 7.87 -2.92 -4.18
C LEU A 102 8.50 -2.50 -2.85
N PRO A 103 8.53 -1.20 -2.53
CA PRO A 103 8.81 -0.77 -1.16
C PRO A 103 7.77 -1.36 -0.20
N SER A 104 8.20 -1.78 1.00
CA SER A 104 7.33 -2.41 1.99
C SER A 104 6.09 -1.56 2.36
N GLY A 105 6.25 -0.22 2.37
CA GLY A 105 5.14 0.69 2.64
C GLY A 105 4.06 0.66 1.57
N ILE A 106 4.43 0.51 0.30
CA ILE A 106 3.50 0.42 -0.82
C ILE A 106 2.75 -0.90 -0.79
N LEU A 107 3.42 -1.99 -0.48
CA LEU A 107 2.79 -3.31 -0.37
C LEU A 107 1.67 -3.30 0.67
N SER A 108 1.94 -2.75 1.84
CA SER A 108 0.96 -2.63 2.92
C SER A 108 -0.25 -1.77 2.51
N PHE A 109 -0.01 -0.69 1.78
CA PHE A 109 -1.07 0.19 1.27
C PHE A 109 -1.94 -0.53 0.24
N SER A 110 -1.33 -1.25 -0.68
CA SER A 110 -2.04 -2.02 -1.72
C SER A 110 -2.98 -3.06 -1.12
N LEU A 111 -2.51 -3.81 -0.13
CA LEU A 111 -3.32 -4.81 0.57
C LEU A 111 -4.52 -4.19 1.28
N LYS A 112 -4.33 -3.06 1.97
CA LYS A 112 -5.43 -2.35 2.63
C LYS A 112 -6.48 -1.86 1.64
N ARG A 113 -6.06 -1.40 0.49
CA ARG A 113 -6.96 -0.90 -0.54
C ARG A 113 -7.82 -2.01 -1.13
N ASP A 114 -7.24 -3.16 -1.41
CA ASP A 114 -7.96 -4.30 -1.96
C ASP A 114 -8.99 -4.84 -0.95
N GLY A 115 -8.65 -4.87 0.33
CA GLY A 115 -9.58 -5.22 1.40
C GLY A 115 -10.72 -4.23 1.62
N SER A 116 -10.56 -2.97 1.24
CA SER A 116 -11.60 -1.94 1.39
C SER A 116 -12.59 -1.87 0.22
N ARG A 117 -12.39 -2.65 -0.83
CA ARG A 117 -13.25 -2.69 -2.02
C ARG A 117 -14.25 -3.84 -2.04
N SER A 118 -14.21 -4.66 -1.05
CA SER A 118 -15.17 -5.76 -0.90
C SER A 118 -16.55 -5.29 -0.46
#